data_31307492068db3fceb3014710b3d7c8c
#
_entry.id   31307492068db3fceb3014710b3d7c8c
#
_cell.length_a   1.000
_cell.length_b   1.000
_cell.length_c   1.000
_cell.angle_alpha   90.00
_cell.angle_beta   90.00
_cell.angle_gamma   90.00
#
_symmetry.space_group_name_H-M   'P 1'
#
loop_
_entity.id
_entity.type
_entity.pdbx_description
1 polymer ?
#
loop_
_entity_poly.entity_id
_entity_poly.type
_entity_poly.pdbx_seq_one_letter_code
_entity_poly.pdbx_strand_id
1 'polypeptide(L)'
;MTQDEVQQIISYAYPLIQSKIKSEFGSGKGPIPRIDTSHKNTYAMHSGEPEATGEHDETSIAEYYKGTIYLYLPNIPNEKELIIALIHEYTHYLQDITPLKTRVANQEYTYDTNPYEIEAHKNEESWETFSQN
;
A
#
# COMPACT_ATOMS: atom_id res chain seq x y z
N MET A 1 9.79 -12.07 4.74
CA MET A 1 9.25 -12.27 6.11
C MET A 1 8.27 -13.43 6.11
N THR A 2 8.13 -14.09 7.23
CA THR A 2 7.15 -15.17 7.39
C THR A 2 5.74 -14.60 7.56
N GLN A 3 4.73 -15.45 7.32
CA GLN A 3 3.34 -15.09 7.54
C GLN A 3 3.09 -14.64 8.99
N ASP A 4 3.64 -15.38 9.96
CA ASP A 4 3.43 -15.06 11.38
C ASP A 4 4.06 -13.72 11.77
N GLU A 5 5.27 -13.44 11.29
CA GLU A 5 5.92 -12.15 11.51
C GLU A 5 5.11 -11.00 10.95
N VAL A 6 4.63 -11.16 9.72
CA VAL A 6 3.84 -10.12 9.06
C VAL A 6 2.52 -9.89 9.78
N GLN A 7 1.81 -10.96 10.17
CA GLN A 7 0.55 -10.82 10.90
C GLN A 7 0.73 -10.14 12.26
N GLN A 8 1.83 -10.42 12.94
CA GLN A 8 2.13 -9.77 14.22
C GLN A 8 2.32 -8.26 14.02
N ILE A 9 3.08 -7.85 13.02
CA ILE A 9 3.31 -6.44 12.73
C ILE A 9 2.00 -5.75 12.33
N ILE A 10 1.20 -6.36 11.47
CA ILE A 10 -0.11 -5.83 11.08
C ILE A 10 -0.98 -5.59 12.31
N SER A 11 -0.96 -6.52 13.26
CA SER A 11 -1.86 -6.45 14.43
C SER A 11 -1.60 -5.23 15.31
N TYR A 12 -0.36 -4.73 15.40
CA TYR A 12 -0.09 -3.53 16.19
C TYR A 12 0.06 -2.26 15.34
N ALA A 13 0.61 -2.37 14.14
CA ALA A 13 0.89 -1.20 13.33
C ALA A 13 -0.33 -0.68 12.57
N TYR A 14 -1.12 -1.57 11.98
CA TYR A 14 -2.23 -1.14 11.12
C TYR A 14 -3.31 -0.36 11.88
N PRO A 15 -3.76 -0.76 13.07
CA PRO A 15 -4.70 0.07 13.83
C PRO A 15 -4.17 1.47 14.15
N LEU A 16 -2.87 1.60 14.45
CA LEU A 16 -2.26 2.90 14.70
C LEU A 16 -2.18 3.74 13.43
N ILE A 17 -1.85 3.13 12.31
CA ILE A 17 -1.84 3.79 10.99
C ILE A 17 -3.24 4.34 10.70
N GLN A 18 -4.28 3.55 10.92
CA GLN A 18 -5.67 4.00 10.71
C GLN A 18 -6.01 5.22 11.56
N SER A 19 -5.48 5.32 12.76
CA SER A 19 -5.80 6.43 13.66
C SER A 19 -4.97 7.68 13.40
N LYS A 20 -3.78 7.56 12.83
CA LYS A 20 -2.82 8.67 12.74
C LYS A 20 -2.54 9.18 11.34
N ILE A 21 -2.59 8.32 10.34
CA ILE A 21 -2.30 8.71 8.95
C ILE A 21 -3.51 9.42 8.36
N LYS A 22 -3.27 10.58 7.76
CA LYS A 22 -4.29 11.43 7.15
C LYS A 22 -3.89 11.78 5.73
N SER A 23 -4.88 12.23 4.94
CA SER A 23 -4.66 12.70 3.58
C SER A 23 -5.35 14.05 3.39
N GLU A 24 -4.71 14.95 2.64
CA GLU A 24 -5.30 16.20 2.21
C GLU A 24 -6.35 15.99 1.10
N PHE A 25 -6.35 14.81 0.48
CA PHE A 25 -7.19 14.51 -0.69
C PHE A 25 -8.40 13.63 -0.35
N GLY A 26 -8.64 13.36 0.92
CA GLY A 26 -9.80 12.58 1.32
C GLY A 26 -9.67 11.93 2.68
N SER A 27 -10.76 11.29 3.10
CA SER A 27 -10.84 10.58 4.38
C SER A 27 -11.22 9.12 4.21
N GLY A 28 -11.11 8.60 2.99
CA GLY A 28 -11.49 7.23 2.66
C GLY A 28 -12.97 7.09 2.29
N LYS A 29 -13.26 6.18 1.39
CA LYS A 29 -14.62 5.84 0.98
C LYS A 29 -14.85 4.36 1.23
N GLY A 30 -15.94 4.05 1.91
CA GLY A 30 -16.30 2.67 2.21
C GLY A 30 -15.48 2.08 3.35
N PRO A 31 -15.50 0.76 3.48
CA PRO A 31 -14.84 0.08 4.60
C PRO A 31 -13.32 0.27 4.56
N ILE A 32 -12.71 0.24 5.75
CA ILE A 32 -11.24 0.20 5.88
C ILE A 32 -10.73 -1.03 5.13
N PRO A 33 -9.67 -0.90 4.30
CA PRO A 33 -9.18 -2.02 3.52
C PRO A 33 -8.76 -3.20 4.39
N ARG A 34 -9.17 -4.40 4.00
CA ARG A 34 -8.59 -5.60 4.57
C ARG A 34 -7.21 -5.83 3.95
N ILE A 35 -6.40 -6.65 4.60
CA ILE A 35 -5.06 -6.96 4.11
C ILE A 35 -5.05 -8.41 3.65
N ASP A 36 -4.58 -8.63 2.42
CA ASP A 36 -4.48 -9.95 1.81
C ASP A 36 -3.01 -10.28 1.57
N THR A 37 -2.56 -11.42 2.08
CA THR A 37 -1.17 -11.85 1.98
C THR A 37 -1.02 -13.14 1.15
N SER A 38 -2.05 -13.53 0.41
CA SER A 38 -2.13 -14.83 -0.23
C SER A 38 -1.44 -14.91 -1.60
N HIS A 39 -1.00 -13.79 -2.15
CA HIS A 39 -0.36 -13.74 -3.48
C HIS A 39 1.12 -13.42 -3.34
N LYS A 40 1.96 -14.02 -4.18
CA LYS A 40 3.41 -13.85 -4.06
C LYS A 40 3.94 -12.59 -4.75
N ASN A 41 3.21 -12.07 -5.72
CA ASN A 41 3.59 -10.83 -6.41
C ASN A 41 2.37 -10.21 -7.09
N THR A 42 2.57 -9.02 -7.67
CA THR A 42 1.51 -8.28 -8.36
C THR A 42 0.94 -9.07 -9.53
N TYR A 43 1.80 -9.73 -10.28
CA TYR A 43 1.36 -10.53 -11.43
C TYR A 43 0.41 -11.64 -10.99
N ALA A 44 0.78 -12.38 -9.95
CA ALA A 44 -0.05 -13.46 -9.43
C ALA A 44 -1.42 -12.95 -8.97
N MET A 45 -1.44 -11.79 -8.31
CA MET A 45 -2.68 -11.19 -7.84
C MET A 45 -3.60 -10.83 -9.02
N HIS A 46 -3.08 -10.14 -10.03
CA HIS A 46 -3.90 -9.70 -11.16
C HIS A 46 -4.28 -10.85 -12.10
N SER A 47 -3.49 -11.90 -12.18
CA SER A 47 -3.81 -13.07 -13.00
C SER A 47 -4.88 -13.96 -12.39
N GLY A 48 -5.12 -13.82 -11.08
CA GLY A 48 -6.04 -14.70 -10.37
C GLY A 48 -5.45 -16.03 -9.96
N GLU A 49 -4.17 -16.25 -10.21
CA GLU A 49 -3.46 -17.49 -9.86
C GLU A 49 -2.35 -17.16 -8.84
N PRO A 50 -2.52 -17.52 -7.55
CA PRO A 50 -1.60 -17.08 -6.49
C PRO A 50 -0.13 -17.40 -6.71
N GLU A 51 0.16 -18.47 -7.47
CA GLU A 51 1.54 -18.91 -7.74
C GLU A 51 2.04 -18.53 -9.13
N ALA A 52 1.24 -17.79 -9.91
CA ALA A 52 1.66 -17.41 -11.26
C ALA A 52 2.92 -16.55 -11.22
N THR A 53 3.75 -16.69 -12.26
CA THR A 53 4.97 -15.90 -12.42
C THR A 53 4.89 -15.05 -13.68
N GLY A 54 5.50 -13.88 -13.64
CA GLY A 54 5.59 -12.95 -14.77
C GLY A 54 6.86 -12.14 -14.67
N GLU A 55 7.21 -11.43 -15.73
CA GLU A 55 8.44 -10.64 -15.78
C GLU A 55 8.27 -9.27 -15.11
N HIS A 56 7.02 -8.85 -14.82
CA HIS A 56 6.74 -7.51 -14.30
C HIS A 56 6.39 -7.55 -12.83
N ASP A 57 6.83 -6.53 -12.09
CA ASP A 57 6.47 -6.25 -10.70
C ASP A 57 6.79 -7.35 -9.70
N GLU A 58 7.79 -8.19 -10.00
CA GLU A 58 8.19 -9.27 -9.09
C GLU A 58 8.81 -8.75 -7.80
N THR A 59 9.23 -7.48 -7.77
CA THR A 59 9.85 -6.85 -6.60
C THR A 59 8.90 -5.97 -5.81
N SER A 60 7.68 -5.74 -6.28
CA SER A 60 6.70 -4.94 -5.55
C SER A 60 6.40 -5.56 -4.19
N ILE A 61 6.35 -4.71 -3.17
CA ILE A 61 6.08 -5.14 -1.79
C ILE A 61 4.57 -5.19 -1.51
N ALA A 62 3.82 -4.22 -2.05
CA ALA A 62 2.40 -4.08 -1.74
C ALA A 62 1.66 -3.34 -2.85
N GLU A 63 0.34 -3.45 -2.82
CA GLU A 63 -0.54 -2.73 -3.74
C GLU A 63 -1.90 -2.50 -3.07
N TYR A 64 -2.47 -1.28 -3.23
CA TYR A 64 -3.86 -1.03 -2.89
C TYR A 64 -4.70 -1.18 -4.16
N TYR A 65 -5.67 -2.09 -4.15
CA TYR A 65 -6.49 -2.36 -5.33
C TYR A 65 -7.91 -2.74 -4.92
N LYS A 66 -8.88 -1.98 -5.41
CA LYS A 66 -10.32 -2.24 -5.20
C LYS A 66 -10.70 -2.54 -3.74
N GLY A 67 -10.21 -1.71 -2.83
CA GLY A 67 -10.59 -1.79 -1.42
C GLY A 67 -9.80 -2.80 -0.58
N THR A 68 -8.76 -3.40 -1.12
CA THR A 68 -7.90 -4.34 -0.41
C THR A 68 -6.44 -3.90 -0.55
N ILE A 69 -5.68 -4.04 0.54
CA ILE A 69 -4.22 -3.89 0.49
C ILE A 69 -3.62 -5.28 0.35
N TYR A 70 -2.91 -5.50 -0.75
CA TYR A 70 -2.21 -6.76 -1.01
C TYR A 70 -0.77 -6.62 -0.57
N LEU A 71 -0.28 -7.57 0.22
CA LEU A 71 1.11 -7.65 0.63
C LEU A 71 1.76 -8.87 0.01
N TYR A 72 2.93 -8.68 -0.59
CA TYR A 72 3.65 -9.73 -1.29
C TYR A 72 4.81 -10.21 -0.42
N LEU A 73 4.54 -11.16 0.46
CA LEU A 73 5.47 -11.61 1.52
C LEU A 73 6.88 -11.93 1.04
N PRO A 74 7.08 -12.64 -0.10
CA PRO A 74 8.44 -12.94 -0.53
C PRO A 74 9.31 -11.70 -0.80
N ASN A 75 8.67 -10.56 -1.05
CA ASN A 75 9.38 -9.33 -1.40
C ASN A 75 9.57 -8.38 -0.21
N ILE A 76 9.05 -8.73 0.96
CA ILE A 76 9.12 -7.88 2.16
C ILE A 76 10.34 -8.27 2.98
N PRO A 77 11.37 -7.39 3.08
CA PRO A 77 12.62 -7.77 3.74
C PRO A 77 12.59 -7.64 5.26
N ASN A 78 11.84 -6.67 5.80
CA ASN A 78 11.88 -6.37 7.23
C ASN A 78 10.67 -5.56 7.69
N GLU A 79 10.58 -5.31 9.00
CA GLU A 79 9.48 -4.54 9.60
C GLU A 79 9.38 -3.13 9.03
N LYS A 80 10.51 -2.43 8.87
CA LYS A 80 10.51 -1.06 8.35
C LYS A 80 9.82 -0.98 6.98
N GLU A 81 10.22 -1.84 6.06
CA GLU A 81 9.67 -1.83 4.70
C GLU A 81 8.18 -2.23 4.69
N LEU A 82 7.79 -3.14 5.58
CA LEU A 82 6.38 -3.50 5.72
C LEU A 82 5.54 -2.32 6.21
N ILE A 83 6.01 -1.61 7.24
CA ILE A 83 5.28 -0.46 7.79
C ILE A 83 5.20 0.65 6.76
N ILE A 84 6.29 0.94 6.05
CA ILE A 84 6.31 1.93 4.96
C ILE A 84 5.26 1.57 3.91
N ALA A 85 5.20 0.30 3.51
CA ALA A 85 4.23 -0.16 2.51
C ALA A 85 2.79 -0.01 3.01
N LEU A 86 2.53 -0.35 4.26
CA LEU A 86 1.18 -0.19 4.85
C LEU A 86 0.74 1.27 4.86
N ILE A 87 1.64 2.17 5.24
CA ILE A 87 1.35 3.62 5.24
C ILE A 87 1.05 4.10 3.82
N HIS A 88 1.87 3.71 2.86
CA HIS A 88 1.71 4.12 1.46
C HIS A 88 0.36 3.67 0.90
N GLU A 89 0.03 2.40 1.05
CA GLU A 89 -1.21 1.86 0.48
C GLU A 89 -2.44 2.35 1.24
N TYR A 90 -2.35 2.52 2.56
CA TYR A 90 -3.46 3.10 3.33
C TYR A 90 -3.70 4.56 2.93
N THR A 91 -2.64 5.32 2.65
CA THR A 91 -2.79 6.70 2.15
C THR A 91 -3.59 6.72 0.86
N HIS A 92 -3.31 5.79 -0.07
CA HIS A 92 -4.09 5.71 -1.31
C HIS A 92 -5.57 5.40 -1.06
N TYR A 93 -5.88 4.57 -0.04
CA TYR A 93 -7.27 4.35 0.34
C TYR A 93 -7.96 5.65 0.76
N LEU A 94 -7.27 6.52 1.49
CA LEU A 94 -7.84 7.78 1.96
C LEU A 94 -8.11 8.77 0.82
N GLN A 95 -7.34 8.72 -0.25
CA GLN A 95 -7.36 9.72 -1.32
C GLN A 95 -8.56 9.57 -2.25
N ASP A 96 -9.19 10.69 -2.58
CA ASP A 96 -10.15 10.73 -3.67
C ASP A 96 -9.39 10.95 -4.98
N ILE A 97 -9.30 9.92 -5.80
CA ILE A 97 -8.53 9.94 -7.04
C ILE A 97 -9.34 10.40 -8.26
N THR A 98 -10.63 10.72 -8.06
CA THR A 98 -11.50 11.11 -9.18
C THR A 98 -10.95 12.29 -10.00
N PRO A 99 -10.49 13.39 -9.38
CA PRO A 99 -9.88 14.48 -10.14
C PRO A 99 -8.60 14.07 -10.86
N LEU A 100 -7.80 13.17 -10.25
CA LEU A 100 -6.55 12.71 -10.84
C LEU A 100 -6.76 11.93 -12.13
N LYS A 101 -7.81 11.11 -12.20
CA LYS A 101 -8.09 10.31 -13.39
C LYS A 101 -8.20 11.19 -14.64
N THR A 102 -8.87 12.34 -14.53
CA THR A 102 -9.00 13.28 -15.64
C THR A 102 -7.64 13.88 -16.00
N ARG A 103 -6.85 14.28 -15.01
CA ARG A 103 -5.54 14.91 -15.25
C ARG A 103 -4.52 13.95 -15.82
N VAL A 104 -4.52 12.71 -15.36
CA VAL A 104 -3.65 11.67 -15.92
C VAL A 104 -4.02 11.39 -17.37
N ALA A 105 -5.32 11.31 -17.67
CA ALA A 105 -5.79 11.12 -19.04
C ALA A 105 -5.34 12.29 -19.94
N ASN A 106 -5.22 13.50 -19.39
CA ASN A 106 -4.75 14.69 -20.10
C ASN A 106 -3.23 14.86 -20.04
N GLN A 107 -2.50 13.87 -19.51
CA GLN A 107 -1.04 13.87 -19.42
C GLN A 107 -0.45 15.02 -18.60
N GLU A 108 -1.18 15.51 -17.59
CA GLU A 108 -0.72 16.60 -16.72
C GLU A 108 0.29 16.16 -15.67
N TYR A 109 0.27 14.86 -15.28
CA TYR A 109 1.14 14.33 -14.24
C TYR A 109 1.88 13.07 -14.68
N THR A 110 3.16 12.98 -14.29
CA THR A 110 3.93 11.73 -14.29
C THR A 110 3.87 11.12 -12.90
N TYR A 111 4.44 9.93 -12.70
CA TYR A 111 4.51 9.33 -11.37
C TYR A 111 5.19 10.28 -10.37
N ASP A 112 6.32 10.89 -10.78
CA ASP A 112 7.13 11.74 -9.89
C ASP A 112 6.45 13.07 -9.56
N THR A 113 5.54 13.54 -10.39
CA THR A 113 4.84 14.82 -10.19
C THR A 113 3.40 14.63 -9.71
N ASN A 114 2.95 13.39 -9.56
CA ASN A 114 1.61 13.08 -9.10
C ASN A 114 1.48 13.44 -7.61
N PRO A 115 0.61 14.41 -7.25
CA PRO A 115 0.49 14.86 -5.87
C PRO A 115 0.04 13.76 -4.90
N TYR A 116 -0.68 12.76 -5.38
CA TYR A 116 -1.14 11.64 -4.54
C TYR A 116 0.04 10.73 -4.18
N GLU A 117 0.94 10.47 -5.12
CA GLU A 117 2.15 9.70 -4.84
C GLU A 117 3.12 10.48 -3.95
N ILE A 118 3.24 11.79 -4.17
CA ILE A 118 4.07 12.65 -3.32
C ILE A 118 3.57 12.61 -1.88
N GLU A 119 2.27 12.72 -1.67
CA GLU A 119 1.69 12.64 -0.32
C GLU A 119 1.94 11.28 0.33
N ALA A 120 1.74 10.19 -0.43
CA ALA A 120 1.95 8.84 0.10
C ALA A 120 3.41 8.65 0.53
N HIS A 121 4.37 9.11 -0.27
CA HIS A 121 5.78 9.04 0.08
C HIS A 121 6.12 9.91 1.30
N LYS A 122 5.50 11.09 1.39
CA LYS A 122 5.72 11.96 2.56
C LYS A 122 5.21 11.30 3.84
N ASN A 123 4.05 10.66 3.78
CA ASN A 123 3.50 9.98 4.95
C ASN A 123 4.39 8.83 5.42
N GLU A 124 5.14 8.20 4.52
CA GLU A 124 6.08 7.12 4.87
C GLU A 124 7.15 7.57 5.86
N GLU A 125 7.48 8.86 5.91
CA GLU A 125 8.50 9.39 6.81
C GLU A 125 8.17 9.17 8.28
N SER A 126 6.90 8.95 8.61
CA SER A 126 6.46 8.72 9.99
C SER A 126 6.54 7.25 10.42
N TRP A 127 7.14 6.37 9.63
CA TRP A 127 7.11 4.92 9.86
C TRP A 127 7.60 4.52 11.27
N GLU A 128 8.58 5.24 11.85
CA GLU A 128 9.11 4.91 13.17
C GLU A 128 8.05 5.00 14.26
N THR A 129 7.04 5.86 14.09
CA THR A 129 5.94 5.99 15.04
C THR A 129 5.18 4.67 15.23
N PHE A 130 5.16 3.84 14.20
CA PHE A 130 4.37 2.61 14.16
C PHE A 130 5.21 1.36 14.42
N SER A 131 6.52 1.49 14.52
CA SER A 131 7.44 0.40 14.80
C SER A 131 7.49 0.12 16.30
N GLN A 132 7.68 -1.15 16.66
CA GLN A 132 7.93 -1.56 18.06
C GLN A 132 9.43 -1.67 18.37
N ASN A 133 10.27 -1.48 17.37
CA ASN A 133 11.72 -1.58 17.55
C ASN A 133 12.38 -0.21 17.71
#